data_a1b2cc9d72a82a0799dbb447ff7c8b47
#
_entry.id   a1b2cc9d72a82a0799dbb447ff7c8b47
#
_cell.length_a   1.000
_cell.length_b   1.000
_cell.length_c   1.000
_cell.angle_alpha   90.00
_cell.angle_beta   90.00
_cell.angle_gamma   90.00
#
_symmetry.space_group_name_H-M   'P 1'
#
loop_
_entity.id
_entity.type
_entity.pdbx_description
1 polymer ?
#
loop_
_entity_poly.entity_id
_entity_poly.type
_entity_poly.pdbx_seq_one_letter_code
_entity_poly.pdbx_strand_id
1 'polypeptide(L)'
;MLAACGSKIENPLNWKMDSFSYVNQDQKKVGLSQLKGNVWVANFIFTSCETVCPPMTAHMAKLQKMAKDEGLDVRFASFSVDPEVDTPLKMKDYATKFGADFSNWDFLTGYKQAEIEKFALDQFKTIVKKPQENPQVIHGTDFFLIDKDGVVQKSYQGVTDPPYEDMIKDINTLQ
;
A
#
# COMPACT_ATOMS: atom_id res chain seq x y z
N MET A 1 -15.08 16.43 -32.35
CA MET A 1 -14.01 15.70 -31.63
C MET A 1 -13.76 16.46 -30.33
N LEU A 2 -14.33 16.00 -29.21
CA LEU A 2 -14.04 16.53 -27.89
C LEU A 2 -12.77 15.83 -27.42
N ALA A 3 -11.64 16.55 -27.39
CA ALA A 3 -10.44 16.09 -26.73
C ALA A 3 -10.78 16.02 -25.23
N ALA A 4 -10.91 14.82 -24.69
CA ALA A 4 -10.93 14.61 -23.25
C ALA A 4 -9.54 15.02 -22.73
N CYS A 5 -9.41 16.26 -22.27
CA CYS A 5 -8.33 16.66 -21.37
C CYS A 5 -8.60 15.98 -20.02
N GLY A 6 -8.30 14.68 -19.92
CA GLY A 6 -8.18 14.04 -18.62
C GLY A 6 -7.09 14.78 -17.84
N SER A 7 -7.41 15.25 -16.64
CA SER A 7 -6.43 15.81 -15.73
C SER A 7 -5.34 14.76 -15.52
N LYS A 8 -4.09 15.12 -15.77
CA LYS A 8 -2.95 14.22 -15.58
C LYS A 8 -2.35 14.46 -14.21
N ILE A 9 -1.87 13.39 -13.59
CA ILE A 9 -1.02 13.49 -12.40
C ILE A 9 0.20 14.37 -12.70
N GLU A 10 0.49 15.32 -11.83
CA GLU A 10 1.67 16.17 -11.95
C GLU A 10 2.93 15.40 -11.54
N ASN A 11 3.98 15.45 -12.39
CA ASN A 11 5.26 14.79 -12.16
C ASN A 11 5.16 13.29 -11.81
N PRO A 12 4.54 12.46 -12.67
CA PRO A 12 4.33 11.05 -12.38
C PRO A 12 5.66 10.28 -12.36
N LEU A 13 5.76 9.30 -11.46
CA LEU A 13 6.92 8.42 -11.35
C LEU A 13 6.99 7.41 -12.52
N ASN A 14 5.84 6.94 -13.01
CA ASN A 14 5.71 6.01 -14.14
C ASN A 14 6.47 4.68 -13.95
N TRP A 15 6.49 4.13 -12.73
CA TRP A 15 7.13 2.84 -12.46
C TRP A 15 6.14 1.70 -12.72
N LYS A 16 6.33 0.98 -13.81
CA LYS A 16 5.48 -0.15 -14.18
C LYS A 16 5.80 -1.35 -13.31
N MET A 17 4.78 -1.94 -12.70
CA MET A 17 4.93 -3.11 -11.83
C MET A 17 4.95 -4.42 -12.60
N ASP A 18 5.77 -5.35 -12.13
CA ASP A 18 5.74 -6.75 -12.52
C ASP A 18 4.61 -7.51 -11.81
N SER A 19 4.25 -8.67 -12.35
CA SER A 19 3.26 -9.55 -11.74
C SER A 19 3.73 -10.06 -10.38
N PHE A 20 2.83 -10.05 -9.41
CA PHE A 20 3.00 -10.68 -8.11
C PHE A 20 1.69 -11.34 -7.67
N SER A 21 1.76 -12.26 -6.70
CA SER A 21 0.59 -12.88 -6.09
C SER A 21 0.94 -13.35 -4.68
N TYR A 22 0.29 -12.78 -3.68
CA TYR A 22 0.53 -13.03 -2.26
C TYR A 22 -0.76 -13.42 -1.54
N VAL A 23 -0.70 -13.67 -0.25
CA VAL A 23 -1.85 -14.08 0.56
C VAL A 23 -2.28 -12.92 1.44
N ASN A 24 -3.59 -12.62 1.46
CA ASN A 24 -4.12 -11.59 2.34
C ASN A 24 -4.52 -12.15 3.72
N GLN A 25 -5.04 -11.28 4.59
CA GLN A 25 -5.49 -11.59 5.95
C GLN A 25 -6.60 -12.66 6.02
N ASP A 26 -7.32 -12.90 4.94
CA ASP A 26 -8.36 -13.93 4.81
C ASP A 26 -7.87 -15.18 4.07
N GLN A 27 -6.56 -15.33 3.92
CA GLN A 27 -5.89 -16.44 3.22
C GLN A 27 -6.25 -16.53 1.73
N LYS A 28 -6.74 -15.45 1.14
CA LYS A 28 -7.04 -15.36 -0.30
C LYS A 28 -5.82 -14.87 -1.06
N LYS A 29 -5.64 -15.38 -2.29
CA LYS A 29 -4.61 -14.87 -3.19
C LYS A 29 -5.01 -13.51 -3.73
N VAL A 30 -4.14 -12.52 -3.55
CA VAL A 30 -4.26 -11.17 -4.10
C VAL A 30 -2.93 -10.81 -4.76
N GLY A 31 -3.01 -10.32 -5.96
CA GLY A 31 -1.85 -9.91 -6.73
C GLY A 31 -2.20 -8.81 -7.71
N LEU A 32 -1.27 -8.48 -8.59
CA LEU A 32 -1.48 -7.41 -9.56
C LEU A 32 -2.72 -7.63 -10.44
N SER A 33 -3.02 -8.88 -10.80
CA SER A 33 -4.19 -9.22 -11.63
C SER A 33 -5.53 -8.90 -10.95
N GLN A 34 -5.60 -9.00 -9.60
CA GLN A 34 -6.81 -8.65 -8.84
C GLN A 34 -6.91 -7.14 -8.55
N LEU A 35 -5.78 -6.43 -8.58
CA LEU A 35 -5.71 -4.99 -8.34
C LEU A 35 -5.87 -4.18 -9.61
N LYS A 36 -5.46 -4.70 -10.77
CA LYS A 36 -5.65 -4.04 -12.09
C LYS A 36 -7.12 -3.71 -12.34
N GLY A 37 -7.33 -2.57 -13.01
CA GLY A 37 -8.64 -1.99 -13.22
C GLY A 37 -9.11 -1.09 -12.08
N ASN A 38 -8.42 -1.11 -10.94
CA ASN A 38 -8.67 -0.21 -9.81
C ASN A 38 -7.48 0.73 -9.60
N VAL A 39 -7.75 1.94 -9.13
CA VAL A 39 -6.74 2.78 -8.50
C VAL A 39 -6.49 2.23 -7.10
N TRP A 40 -5.25 2.17 -6.65
CA TRP A 40 -4.94 1.64 -5.32
C TRP A 40 -3.77 2.34 -4.65
N VAL A 41 -3.75 2.29 -3.32
CA VAL A 41 -2.69 2.86 -2.49
C VAL A 41 -1.98 1.74 -1.74
N ALA A 42 -0.64 1.76 -1.77
CA ALA A 42 0.21 0.76 -1.12
C ALA A 42 1.08 1.36 -0.03
N ASN A 43 1.42 0.56 0.98
CA ASN A 43 2.49 0.83 1.93
C ASN A 43 3.15 -0.45 2.44
N PHE A 44 4.23 -0.29 3.20
CA PHE A 44 4.99 -1.35 3.83
C PHE A 44 4.89 -1.21 5.34
N ILE A 45 4.55 -2.31 6.03
CA ILE A 45 4.36 -2.35 7.49
C ILE A 45 4.83 -3.70 8.06
N PHE A 46 4.95 -3.80 9.38
CA PHE A 46 4.99 -5.09 10.09
C PHE A 46 4.31 -4.97 11.47
N THR A 47 3.73 -6.08 11.94
CA THR A 47 2.85 -6.04 13.12
C THR A 47 3.57 -5.79 14.44
N SER A 48 4.87 -6.08 14.51
CA SER A 48 5.72 -5.88 15.69
C SER A 48 6.43 -4.52 15.72
N CYS A 49 6.10 -3.62 14.79
CA CYS A 49 6.64 -2.26 14.76
C CYS A 49 6.02 -1.40 15.85
N GLU A 50 6.85 -0.78 16.68
CA GLU A 50 6.40 0.07 17.79
C GLU A 50 6.48 1.57 17.48
N THR A 51 7.02 1.95 16.33
CA THR A 51 7.34 3.35 16.01
C THR A 51 6.51 3.91 14.86
N VAL A 52 6.88 3.62 13.62
CA VAL A 52 6.30 4.28 12.43
C VAL A 52 5.07 3.58 11.85
N CYS A 53 4.93 2.24 12.01
CA CYS A 53 3.81 1.53 11.41
C CYS A 53 2.44 1.86 12.05
N PRO A 54 2.31 2.03 13.39
CA PRO A 54 1.03 2.43 13.97
C PRO A 54 0.49 3.76 13.41
N PRO A 55 1.24 4.88 13.41
CA PRO A 55 0.75 6.11 12.79
C PRO A 55 0.49 5.96 11.29
N MET A 56 1.34 5.26 10.53
CA MET A 56 1.11 4.99 9.10
C MET A 56 -0.21 4.25 8.86
N THR A 57 -0.50 3.21 9.66
CA THR A 57 -1.73 2.44 9.50
C THR A 57 -2.96 3.28 9.88
N ALA A 58 -2.88 4.09 10.93
CA ALA A 58 -3.94 5.03 11.29
C ALA A 58 -4.19 6.08 10.18
N HIS A 59 -3.12 6.59 9.56
CA HIS A 59 -3.22 7.52 8.44
C HIS A 59 -3.84 6.87 7.20
N MET A 60 -3.48 5.61 6.90
CA MET A 60 -4.08 4.87 5.80
C MET A 60 -5.58 4.61 6.05
N ALA A 61 -5.98 4.27 7.28
CA ALA A 61 -7.38 4.11 7.66
C ALA A 61 -8.17 5.43 7.52
N LYS A 62 -7.55 6.55 7.88
CA LYS A 62 -8.14 7.88 7.65
C LYS A 62 -8.32 8.17 6.16
N LEU A 63 -7.29 7.89 5.34
CA LEU A 63 -7.39 8.04 3.88
C LEU A 63 -8.48 7.15 3.29
N GLN A 64 -8.58 5.90 3.73
CA GLN A 64 -9.64 4.97 3.32
C GLN A 64 -11.03 5.53 3.60
N LYS A 65 -11.22 6.08 4.81
CA LYS A 65 -12.48 6.72 5.18
C LYS A 65 -12.78 7.95 4.31
N MET A 66 -11.80 8.84 4.11
CA MET A 66 -11.97 10.03 3.28
C MET A 66 -12.33 9.67 1.83
N ALA A 67 -11.66 8.70 1.24
CA ALA A 67 -11.97 8.22 -0.11
C ALA A 67 -13.41 7.66 -0.20
N LYS A 68 -13.85 6.92 0.81
CA LYS A 68 -15.22 6.41 0.90
C LYS A 68 -16.26 7.54 1.03
N ASP A 69 -15.98 8.54 1.85
CA ASP A 69 -16.85 9.70 2.05
C ASP A 69 -17.00 10.52 0.75
N GLU A 70 -15.95 10.57 -0.08
CA GLU A 70 -15.93 11.20 -1.41
C GLU A 70 -16.49 10.29 -2.54
N GLY A 71 -16.89 9.05 -2.21
CA GLY A 71 -17.43 8.10 -3.18
C GLY A 71 -16.41 7.56 -4.20
N LEU A 72 -15.12 7.60 -3.86
CA LEU A 72 -14.04 7.11 -4.72
C LEU A 72 -13.88 5.59 -4.62
N ASP A 73 -13.76 4.92 -5.78
CA ASP A 73 -13.49 3.48 -5.87
C ASP A 73 -11.98 3.21 -5.86
N VAL A 74 -11.39 3.16 -4.68
CA VAL A 74 -9.96 2.96 -4.47
C VAL A 74 -9.73 1.74 -3.58
N ARG A 75 -8.69 0.95 -3.91
CA ARG A 75 -8.25 -0.17 -3.07
C ARG A 75 -7.00 0.19 -2.29
N PHE A 76 -6.75 -0.58 -1.24
CA PHE A 76 -5.58 -0.41 -0.37
C PHE A 76 -4.84 -1.74 -0.24
N ALA A 77 -3.51 -1.70 -0.19
CA ALA A 77 -2.68 -2.88 0.00
C ALA A 77 -1.51 -2.55 0.95
N SER A 78 -1.45 -3.23 2.08
CA SER A 78 -0.33 -3.14 3.02
C SER A 78 0.51 -4.41 2.94
N PHE A 79 1.78 -4.28 2.59
CA PHE A 79 2.71 -5.40 2.46
C PHE A 79 3.48 -5.59 3.77
N SER A 80 3.44 -6.81 4.35
CA SER A 80 4.29 -7.12 5.49
C SER A 80 5.76 -7.13 5.09
N VAL A 81 6.61 -6.47 5.87
CA VAL A 81 8.08 -6.53 5.72
C VAL A 81 8.73 -7.53 6.66
N ASP A 82 7.94 -8.22 7.48
CA ASP A 82 8.37 -9.31 8.36
C ASP A 82 7.49 -10.57 8.18
N PRO A 83 7.45 -11.16 6.98
CA PRO A 83 6.53 -12.24 6.64
C PRO A 83 6.74 -13.53 7.43
N GLU A 84 7.93 -13.72 8.04
CA GLU A 84 8.21 -14.85 8.93
C GLU A 84 7.46 -14.77 10.26
N VAL A 85 7.11 -13.56 10.69
CA VAL A 85 6.37 -13.27 11.92
C VAL A 85 4.90 -12.98 11.63
N ASP A 86 4.64 -12.25 10.55
CA ASP A 86 3.32 -11.73 10.19
C ASP A 86 2.49 -12.77 9.43
N THR A 87 1.80 -13.62 10.17
CA THR A 87 0.79 -14.52 9.60
C THR A 87 -0.46 -13.75 9.16
N PRO A 88 -1.31 -14.29 8.26
CA PRO A 88 -2.59 -13.67 7.91
C PRO A 88 -3.44 -13.26 9.11
N LEU A 89 -3.52 -14.10 10.14
CA LEU A 89 -4.27 -13.81 11.36
C LEU A 89 -3.67 -12.62 12.14
N LYS A 90 -2.34 -12.58 12.31
CA LYS A 90 -1.68 -11.45 12.97
C LYS A 90 -1.89 -10.13 12.22
N MET A 91 -1.83 -10.17 10.88
CA MET A 91 -2.11 -9.01 10.04
C MET A 91 -3.56 -8.54 10.23
N LYS A 92 -4.52 -9.46 10.28
CA LYS A 92 -5.93 -9.15 10.54
C LYS A 92 -6.14 -8.52 11.90
N ASP A 93 -5.58 -9.12 12.95
CA ASP A 93 -5.68 -8.62 14.33
C ASP A 93 -5.06 -7.24 14.49
N TYR A 94 -3.92 -7.02 13.83
CA TYR A 94 -3.26 -5.71 13.80
C TYR A 94 -4.15 -4.67 13.11
N ALA A 95 -4.61 -4.94 11.90
CA ALA A 95 -5.41 -4.02 11.11
C ALA A 95 -6.74 -3.64 11.77
N THR A 96 -7.38 -4.60 12.46
CA THR A 96 -8.62 -4.39 13.19
C THR A 96 -8.49 -3.31 14.28
N LYS A 97 -7.33 -3.20 14.92
CA LYS A 97 -7.06 -2.18 15.95
C LYS A 97 -7.11 -0.74 15.39
N PHE A 98 -6.89 -0.57 14.09
CA PHE A 98 -6.92 0.71 13.39
C PHE A 98 -8.23 0.96 12.65
N GLY A 99 -9.20 0.03 12.74
CA GLY A 99 -10.50 0.18 12.09
C GLY A 99 -10.46 0.01 10.56
N ALA A 100 -9.50 -0.79 10.05
CA ALA A 100 -9.41 -1.09 8.62
C ALA A 100 -10.69 -1.75 8.09
N ASP A 101 -11.23 -1.23 6.99
CA ASP A 101 -12.34 -1.84 6.26
C ASP A 101 -11.78 -2.85 5.24
N PHE A 102 -11.91 -4.13 5.56
CA PHE A 102 -11.40 -5.22 4.71
C PHE A 102 -12.16 -5.42 3.40
N SER A 103 -13.20 -4.65 3.14
CA SER A 103 -13.92 -4.73 1.86
C SER A 103 -13.07 -4.24 0.67
N ASN A 104 -12.13 -3.32 0.92
CA ASN A 104 -11.24 -2.77 -0.10
C ASN A 104 -9.78 -2.62 0.37
N TRP A 105 -9.38 -3.23 1.51
CA TRP A 105 -8.02 -3.18 2.02
C TRP A 105 -7.47 -4.58 2.29
N ASP A 106 -6.41 -4.93 1.57
CA ASP A 106 -5.69 -6.20 1.69
C ASP A 106 -4.38 -6.01 2.46
N PHE A 107 -4.15 -6.86 3.45
CA PHE A 107 -2.90 -6.96 4.20
C PHE A 107 -2.15 -8.21 3.73
N LEU A 108 -1.06 -8.03 3.00
CA LEU A 108 -0.40 -9.06 2.22
C LEU A 108 0.83 -9.63 2.93
N THR A 109 0.93 -10.96 2.93
CA THR A 109 2.02 -11.74 3.51
C THR A 109 2.17 -13.08 2.75
N GLY A 110 2.87 -14.08 3.32
CA GLY A 110 2.98 -15.43 2.76
C GLY A 110 4.09 -15.59 1.74
N TYR A 111 5.04 -14.70 1.71
CA TYR A 111 6.26 -14.74 0.92
C TYR A 111 7.50 -14.86 1.83
N LYS A 112 8.68 -15.04 1.24
CA LYS A 112 9.95 -15.06 1.97
C LYS A 112 10.49 -13.66 2.22
N GLN A 113 11.32 -13.51 3.26
CA GLN A 113 11.96 -12.21 3.57
C GLN A 113 12.74 -11.64 2.38
N ALA A 114 13.58 -12.45 1.72
CA ALA A 114 14.34 -12.00 0.56
C ALA A 114 13.44 -11.58 -0.63
N GLU A 115 12.23 -12.14 -0.74
CA GLU A 115 11.27 -11.81 -1.79
C GLU A 115 10.68 -10.41 -1.58
N ILE A 116 10.27 -10.08 -0.35
CA ILE A 116 9.74 -8.74 -0.08
C ILE A 116 10.83 -7.66 -0.12
N GLU A 117 12.06 -7.96 0.29
CA GLU A 117 13.20 -7.04 0.17
C GLU A 117 13.44 -6.69 -1.32
N LYS A 118 13.44 -7.72 -2.18
CA LYS A 118 13.59 -7.52 -3.64
C LYS A 118 12.38 -6.82 -4.25
N PHE A 119 11.16 -7.23 -3.91
CA PHE A 119 9.91 -6.64 -4.42
C PHE A 119 9.81 -5.15 -4.11
N ALA A 120 10.09 -4.74 -2.87
CA ALA A 120 10.05 -3.34 -2.47
C ALA A 120 11.07 -2.50 -3.27
N LEU A 121 12.29 -3.02 -3.48
CA LEU A 121 13.31 -2.33 -4.24
C LEU A 121 12.96 -2.24 -5.73
N ASP A 122 12.55 -3.34 -6.33
CA ASP A 122 12.31 -3.42 -7.77
C ASP A 122 11.06 -2.65 -8.19
N GLN A 123 9.98 -2.76 -7.42
CA GLN A 123 8.67 -2.22 -7.81
C GLN A 123 8.41 -0.80 -7.27
N PHE A 124 8.90 -0.50 -6.06
CA PHE A 124 8.62 0.75 -5.36
C PHE A 124 9.85 1.63 -5.12
N LYS A 125 11.05 1.16 -5.53
CA LYS A 125 12.33 1.86 -5.31
C LYS A 125 12.58 2.24 -3.86
N THR A 126 12.02 1.46 -2.94
CA THR A 126 12.16 1.63 -1.50
C THR A 126 12.92 0.46 -0.87
N ILE A 127 13.62 0.72 0.22
CA ILE A 127 14.44 -0.28 0.90
C ILE A 127 13.58 -1.00 1.94
N VAL A 128 13.65 -2.32 1.93
CA VAL A 128 13.25 -3.20 3.03
C VAL A 128 14.47 -4.03 3.42
N LYS A 129 14.81 -4.05 4.70
CA LYS A 129 15.94 -4.85 5.20
C LYS A 129 15.68 -5.32 6.62
N LYS A 130 15.72 -6.65 6.82
CA LYS A 130 15.67 -7.27 8.14
C LYS A 130 17.10 -7.52 8.63
N PRO A 131 17.59 -6.80 9.66
CA PRO A 131 18.91 -7.06 10.25
C PRO A 131 18.93 -8.43 10.95
N GLN A 132 20.09 -9.12 10.96
CA GLN A 132 20.20 -10.43 11.59
C GLN A 132 20.08 -10.38 13.13
N GLU A 133 20.50 -9.29 13.75
CA GLU A 133 20.57 -9.14 15.20
C GLU A 133 19.48 -8.21 15.80
N ASN A 134 18.56 -7.71 14.97
CA ASN A 134 17.52 -6.77 15.41
C ASN A 134 16.16 -7.21 14.89
N PRO A 135 15.14 -7.36 15.78
CA PRO A 135 13.79 -7.71 15.35
C PRO A 135 13.08 -6.58 14.57
N GLN A 136 13.60 -5.36 14.62
CA GLN A 136 13.03 -4.24 13.88
C GLN A 136 13.49 -4.25 12.41
N VAL A 137 12.54 -4.23 11.50
CA VAL A 137 12.80 -4.20 10.05
C VAL A 137 12.91 -2.76 9.59
N ILE A 138 13.98 -2.45 8.85
CA ILE A 138 14.14 -1.16 8.18
C ILE A 138 13.26 -1.17 6.93
N HIS A 139 12.38 -0.18 6.77
CA HIS A 139 11.55 -0.04 5.58
C HIS A 139 11.22 1.43 5.28
N GLY A 140 10.86 1.70 4.03
CA GLY A 140 10.34 3.01 3.62
C GLY A 140 8.98 3.32 4.26
N THR A 141 8.71 4.59 4.47
CA THR A 141 7.51 5.08 5.18
C THR A 141 6.52 5.79 4.27
N ASP A 142 6.68 5.66 2.96
CA ASP A 142 5.81 6.30 1.98
C ASP A 142 4.53 5.51 1.72
N PHE A 143 3.49 6.24 1.33
CA PHE A 143 2.32 5.73 0.63
C PHE A 143 2.55 5.87 -0.87
N PHE A 144 2.23 4.84 -1.63
CA PHE A 144 2.38 4.82 -3.07
C PHE A 144 1.01 4.77 -3.73
N LEU A 145 0.77 5.64 -4.70
CA LEU A 145 -0.44 5.68 -5.50
C LEU A 145 -0.20 4.98 -6.83
N ILE A 146 -1.02 3.98 -7.14
CA ILE A 146 -0.91 3.15 -8.33
C ILE A 146 -2.19 3.27 -9.17
N ASP A 147 -2.03 3.41 -10.47
CA ASP A 147 -3.15 3.51 -11.41
C ASP A 147 -3.77 2.16 -11.79
N LYS A 148 -4.82 2.22 -12.61
CA LYS A 148 -5.57 1.04 -13.09
C LYS A 148 -4.74 0.05 -13.90
N ASP A 149 -3.65 0.51 -14.51
CA ASP A 149 -2.75 -0.31 -15.32
C ASP A 149 -1.63 -0.97 -14.49
N GLY A 150 -1.53 -0.64 -13.19
CA GLY A 150 -0.49 -1.13 -12.30
C GLY A 150 0.81 -0.35 -12.43
N VAL A 151 0.72 0.96 -12.68
CA VAL A 151 1.87 1.87 -12.74
C VAL A 151 1.88 2.74 -11.49
N VAL A 152 2.99 2.77 -10.77
CA VAL A 152 3.18 3.66 -9.63
C VAL A 152 3.31 5.08 -10.14
N GLN A 153 2.36 5.92 -9.76
CA GLN A 153 2.24 7.30 -10.24
C GLN A 153 2.85 8.31 -9.28
N LYS A 154 2.68 8.12 -7.98
CA LYS A 154 3.21 9.03 -6.95
C LYS A 154 3.57 8.30 -5.65
N SER A 155 4.41 8.95 -4.85
CA SER A 155 4.61 8.61 -3.45
C SER A 155 4.36 9.83 -2.55
N TYR A 156 3.90 9.56 -1.32
CA TYR A 156 3.60 10.57 -0.31
C TYR A 156 4.14 10.10 1.02
N GLN A 157 4.64 11.02 1.84
CA GLN A 157 5.04 10.63 3.19
C GLN A 157 3.86 10.08 4.00
N GLY A 158 4.08 9.00 4.76
CA GLY A 158 3.02 8.30 5.48
C GLY A 158 3.02 8.45 7.00
N VAL A 159 4.07 9.04 7.60
CA VAL A 159 4.24 9.08 9.06
C VAL A 159 3.75 10.37 9.69
N THR A 160 4.16 11.52 9.14
CA THR A 160 3.85 12.82 9.72
C THR A 160 3.05 13.65 8.73
N ASP A 161 1.82 13.95 9.09
CA ASP A 161 0.90 14.82 8.32
C ASP A 161 0.85 14.50 6.81
N PRO A 162 0.36 13.30 6.42
CA PRO A 162 0.20 12.98 5.00
C PRO A 162 -0.68 14.00 4.28
N PRO A 163 -0.36 14.36 3.02
CA PRO A 163 -1.11 15.36 2.26
C PRO A 163 -2.42 14.78 1.73
N TYR A 164 -3.39 14.54 2.61
CA TYR A 164 -4.64 13.83 2.28
C TYR A 164 -5.43 14.46 1.13
N GLU A 165 -5.52 15.79 1.10
CA GLU A 165 -6.25 16.52 0.06
C GLU A 165 -5.63 16.29 -1.32
N ASP A 166 -4.29 16.33 -1.41
CA ASP A 166 -3.57 16.02 -2.65
C ASP A 166 -3.74 14.55 -3.02
N MET A 167 -3.68 13.63 -2.05
CA MET A 167 -3.89 12.20 -2.29
C MET A 167 -5.31 11.92 -2.82
N ILE A 168 -6.34 12.50 -2.22
CA ILE A 168 -7.74 12.36 -2.67
C ILE A 168 -7.91 12.95 -4.08
N LYS A 169 -7.35 14.12 -4.35
CA LYS A 169 -7.36 14.74 -5.67
C LYS A 169 -6.70 13.85 -6.72
N ASP A 170 -5.52 13.29 -6.40
CA ASP A 170 -4.78 12.44 -7.33
C ASP A 170 -5.46 11.08 -7.54
N ILE A 171 -6.05 10.48 -6.49
CA ILE A 171 -6.91 9.29 -6.61
C ILE A 171 -8.08 9.58 -7.56
N ASN A 172 -8.80 10.66 -7.36
CA ASN A 172 -9.93 11.05 -8.23
C ASN A 172 -9.48 11.29 -9.68
N THR A 173 -8.28 11.82 -9.88
CA THR A 173 -7.70 12.06 -11.22
C THR A 173 -7.46 10.75 -11.99
N LEU A 174 -7.18 9.64 -11.29
CA LEU A 174 -6.90 8.32 -11.87
C LEU A 174 -8.15 7.44 -12.03
N GLN A 175 -9.32 7.84 -11.50
CA GLN A 175 -10.60 7.11 -11.66
C GLN A 175 -11.08 7.17 -13.12
#